data_4aaffd023bc13a178b05d2b9348ddc33
#
_entry.id   4aaffd023bc13a178b05d2b9348ddc33
#
_cell.length_a   1.000
_cell.length_b   1.000
_cell.length_c   1.000
_cell.angle_alpha   90.00
_cell.angle_beta   90.00
_cell.angle_gamma   90.00
#
_symmetry.space_group_name_H-M   'P 1'
#
loop_
_entity.id
_entity.type
_entity.pdbx_description
1 polymer ?
#
loop_
_entity_poly.entity_id
_entity_poly.type
_entity_poly.pdbx_seq_one_letter_code
_entity_poly.pdbx_strand_id
1 'polypeptide(L)'
;MARRDPETNPAAFLGGELRRARVAAGFSSQDALAAKLGFDRTVIAKAETGERPPTDDVLAAWCVACRLDDALFGRLVVLARRADGPVPRWFEDWLRAEGEAHTLHFWQPLIIPGLLQTAEYARALFLAAGADDAKADELVAVRLERQLILDRADPPHLVTILGESVLHRLIGSAAIMSDQLSQLADIAERPNIQVQVVPSARGANAGLSGGFALASCDDTPDVLRMEAVEDVTEERRSLVRHATLIFDLVRGDALPREESRMFILEAAEQWKTR
;
A
#
# COMPACT_ATOMS: atom_id res chain seq x y z
N MET A 1 -4.96 -11.84 22.83
CA MET A 1 -4.13 -10.98 21.96
C MET A 1 -2.67 -11.23 22.28
N ALA A 2 -1.85 -11.60 21.29
CA ALA A 2 -0.40 -11.73 21.48
C ALA A 2 0.18 -10.35 21.80
N ARG A 3 1.09 -10.28 22.77
CA ARG A 3 1.78 -9.05 23.16
C ARG A 3 2.71 -8.65 22.02
N ARG A 4 2.52 -7.46 21.42
CA ARG A 4 3.40 -6.93 20.38
C ARG A 4 4.83 -6.82 20.92
N ASP A 5 5.82 -7.23 20.12
CA ASP A 5 7.24 -7.19 20.52
C ASP A 5 7.76 -5.75 20.42
N PRO A 6 8.26 -5.16 21.53
CA PRO A 6 8.83 -3.81 21.52
C PRO A 6 10.06 -3.65 20.63
N GLU A 7 10.78 -4.73 20.31
CA GLU A 7 11.97 -4.66 19.46
C GLU A 7 11.63 -4.50 17.97
N THR A 8 10.43 -4.90 17.58
CA THR A 8 9.98 -4.86 16.18
C THR A 8 8.78 -3.95 15.93
N ASN A 9 8.06 -3.53 16.99
CA ASN A 9 6.87 -2.70 16.89
C ASN A 9 7.03 -1.36 17.60
N PRO A 10 7.09 -0.21 16.89
CA PRO A 10 7.28 1.12 17.48
C PRO A 10 6.21 1.54 18.48
N ALA A 11 4.95 1.10 18.30
CA ALA A 11 3.89 1.43 19.26
C ALA A 11 4.06 0.66 20.57
N ALA A 12 4.49 -0.60 20.51
CA ALA A 12 4.83 -1.38 21.69
C ALA A 12 6.09 -0.84 22.38
N PHE A 13 7.09 -0.38 21.62
CA PHE A 13 8.27 0.29 22.14
C PHE A 13 7.90 1.57 22.89
N LEU A 14 7.16 2.48 22.24
CA LEU A 14 6.65 3.70 22.86
C LEU A 14 5.87 3.38 24.14
N GLY A 15 4.97 2.39 24.11
CA GLY A 15 4.16 2.00 25.26
C GLY A 15 5.03 1.52 26.43
N GLY A 16 6.09 0.76 26.13
CA GLY A 16 7.10 0.35 27.11
C GLY A 16 7.82 1.54 27.75
N GLU A 17 8.22 2.53 26.95
CA GLU A 17 8.90 3.75 27.45
C GLU A 17 7.95 4.62 28.29
N LEU A 18 6.69 4.80 27.86
CA LEU A 18 5.69 5.53 28.64
C LEU A 18 5.42 4.85 29.99
N ARG A 19 5.33 3.52 30.00
CA ARG A 19 5.19 2.77 31.24
C ARG A 19 6.40 2.92 32.17
N ARG A 20 7.62 2.84 31.64
CA ARG A 20 8.85 3.07 32.42
C ARG A 20 8.86 4.46 33.03
N ALA A 21 8.51 5.47 32.23
CA ALA A 21 8.43 6.85 32.67
C ALA A 21 7.41 7.06 33.80
N ARG A 22 6.21 6.46 33.68
CA ARG A 22 5.20 6.49 34.73
C ARG A 22 5.73 5.93 36.05
N VAL A 23 6.35 4.77 35.99
CA VAL A 23 6.90 4.10 37.18
C VAL A 23 8.05 4.93 37.80
N ALA A 24 8.96 5.45 36.99
CA ALA A 24 10.07 6.30 37.41
C ALA A 24 9.60 7.62 38.06
N ALA A 25 8.46 8.17 37.58
CA ALA A 25 7.84 9.37 38.17
C ALA A 25 7.04 9.07 39.46
N GLY A 26 7.01 7.82 39.95
CA GLY A 26 6.39 7.43 41.21
C GLY A 26 4.90 7.06 41.09
N PHE A 27 4.32 7.01 39.90
CA PHE A 27 2.93 6.55 39.70
C PHE A 27 2.89 5.02 39.64
N SER A 28 2.53 4.37 40.78
CA SER A 28 2.53 2.92 40.93
C SER A 28 1.49 2.20 40.06
N SER A 29 0.39 2.86 39.72
CA SER A 29 -0.68 2.31 38.89
C SER A 29 -1.05 3.22 37.70
N GLN A 30 -1.74 2.63 36.72
CA GLN A 30 -2.33 3.38 35.60
C GLN A 30 -3.43 4.33 36.09
N ASP A 31 -4.21 3.89 37.10
CA ASP A 31 -5.26 4.72 37.72
C ASP A 31 -4.69 5.99 38.36
N ALA A 32 -3.54 5.88 39.05
CA ALA A 32 -2.88 7.02 39.68
C ALA A 32 -2.44 8.05 38.66
N LEU A 33 -1.87 7.61 37.53
CA LEU A 33 -1.49 8.51 36.46
C LEU A 33 -2.72 9.10 35.75
N ALA A 34 -3.73 8.28 35.44
CA ALA A 34 -4.97 8.70 34.78
C ALA A 34 -5.68 9.82 35.58
N ALA A 35 -5.82 9.65 36.90
CA ALA A 35 -6.36 10.66 37.80
C ALA A 35 -5.54 11.96 37.80
N LYS A 36 -4.19 11.84 37.74
CA LYS A 36 -3.29 13.01 37.69
C LYS A 36 -3.42 13.78 36.38
N LEU A 37 -3.59 13.07 35.24
CA LEU A 37 -3.67 13.66 33.91
C LEU A 37 -5.09 14.15 33.56
N GLY A 38 -6.12 13.70 34.29
CA GLY A 38 -7.54 14.02 34.00
C GLY A 38 -8.13 13.20 32.84
N PHE A 39 -7.58 12.02 32.54
CA PHE A 39 -8.04 11.12 31.49
C PHE A 39 -8.55 9.78 32.06
N ASP A 40 -9.28 9.03 31.24
CA ASP A 40 -9.71 7.69 31.62
C ASP A 40 -8.52 6.70 31.68
N ARG A 41 -8.58 5.75 32.62
CA ARG A 41 -7.56 4.71 32.76
C ARG A 41 -7.34 3.93 31.47
N THR A 42 -8.39 3.69 30.68
CA THR A 42 -8.29 2.92 29.44
C THR A 42 -7.41 3.61 28.41
N VAL A 43 -7.34 4.94 28.40
CA VAL A 43 -6.43 5.74 27.54
C VAL A 43 -4.98 5.45 27.90
N ILE A 44 -4.67 5.46 29.21
CA ILE A 44 -3.33 5.14 29.72
C ILE A 44 -2.95 3.69 29.43
N ALA A 45 -3.88 2.75 29.67
CA ALA A 45 -3.65 1.33 29.42
C ALA A 45 -3.37 1.03 27.95
N LYS A 46 -4.15 1.60 27.03
CA LYS A 46 -3.96 1.42 25.58
C LYS A 46 -2.64 2.03 25.09
N ALA A 47 -2.25 3.17 25.62
CA ALA A 47 -0.97 3.79 25.31
C ALA A 47 0.21 2.91 25.79
N GLU A 48 0.17 2.39 27.03
CA GLU A 48 1.22 1.55 27.59
C GLU A 48 1.32 0.14 26.98
N THR A 49 0.22 -0.38 26.44
CA THR A 49 0.22 -1.68 25.73
C THR A 49 0.62 -1.56 24.27
N GLY A 50 0.73 -0.33 23.74
CA GLY A 50 0.95 -0.08 22.32
C GLY A 50 -0.28 -0.41 21.45
N GLU A 51 -1.47 -0.59 22.07
CA GLU A 51 -2.71 -0.82 21.33
C GLU A 51 -3.13 0.45 20.56
N ARG A 52 -2.94 1.61 21.20
CA ARG A 52 -3.22 2.91 20.59
C ARG A 52 -2.24 3.96 21.11
N PRO A 53 -1.43 4.60 20.25
CA PRO A 53 -0.58 5.71 20.65
C PRO A 53 -1.40 6.86 21.26
N PRO A 54 -0.85 7.61 22.24
CA PRO A 54 -1.54 8.71 22.86
C PRO A 54 -1.85 9.83 21.86
N THR A 55 -2.93 10.59 22.09
CA THR A 55 -3.19 11.87 21.40
C THR A 55 -2.21 12.93 21.88
N ASP A 56 -2.11 14.05 21.15
CA ASP A 56 -1.11 15.08 21.46
C ASP A 56 -1.35 15.73 22.83
N ASP A 57 -2.60 15.92 23.22
CA ASP A 57 -3.02 16.42 24.54
C ASP A 57 -2.66 15.44 25.68
N VAL A 58 -2.89 14.15 25.48
CA VAL A 58 -2.51 13.09 26.43
C VAL A 58 -0.98 13.04 26.56
N LEU A 59 -0.25 13.08 25.42
CA LEU A 59 1.21 13.09 25.45
C LEU A 59 1.77 14.30 26.20
N ALA A 60 1.28 15.50 25.88
CA ALA A 60 1.73 16.73 26.52
C ALA A 60 1.53 16.68 28.05
N ALA A 61 0.34 16.22 28.48
CA ALA A 61 0.07 16.04 29.92
C ALA A 61 0.99 14.99 30.56
N TRP A 62 1.27 13.89 29.83
CA TRP A 62 2.19 12.82 30.30
C TRP A 62 3.63 13.33 30.43
N CYS A 63 4.11 14.08 29.43
CA CYS A 63 5.44 14.68 29.43
C CYS A 63 5.63 15.62 30.62
N VAL A 64 4.65 16.46 30.92
CA VAL A 64 4.68 17.34 32.10
C VAL A 64 4.70 16.54 33.41
N ALA A 65 3.79 15.57 33.57
CA ALA A 65 3.64 14.80 34.81
C ALA A 65 4.87 13.92 35.09
N CYS A 66 5.47 13.34 34.06
CA CYS A 66 6.60 12.42 34.18
C CYS A 66 7.97 13.07 33.85
N ARG A 67 8.01 14.38 33.56
CA ARG A 67 9.23 15.14 33.20
C ARG A 67 9.97 14.54 32.01
N LEU A 68 9.25 14.21 30.94
CA LEU A 68 9.80 13.63 29.73
C LEU A 68 10.25 14.73 28.75
N ASP A 69 11.16 14.37 27.85
CA ASP A 69 11.52 15.18 26.71
C ASP A 69 10.36 15.17 25.67
N ASP A 70 9.61 16.25 25.62
CA ASP A 70 8.45 16.41 24.74
C ASP A 70 8.81 16.22 23.26
N ALA A 71 9.96 16.73 22.82
CA ALA A 71 10.43 16.59 21.45
C ALA A 71 10.79 15.15 21.09
N LEU A 72 11.40 14.40 22.00
CA LEU A 72 11.73 13.00 21.81
C LEU A 72 10.46 12.15 21.77
N PHE A 73 9.59 12.28 22.78
CA PHE A 73 8.36 11.49 22.85
C PHE A 73 7.37 11.86 21.75
N GLY A 74 7.34 13.12 21.31
CA GLY A 74 6.59 13.56 20.12
C GLY A 74 7.03 12.80 18.86
N ARG A 75 8.35 12.68 18.61
CA ARG A 75 8.87 11.87 17.50
C ARG A 75 8.52 10.39 17.64
N LEU A 76 8.60 9.82 18.86
CA LEU A 76 8.22 8.43 19.10
C LEU A 76 6.73 8.18 18.84
N VAL A 77 5.84 9.11 19.20
CA VAL A 77 4.41 9.03 18.90
C VAL A 77 4.16 9.07 17.39
N VAL A 78 4.86 9.95 16.67
CA VAL A 78 4.77 9.99 15.19
C VAL A 78 5.19 8.64 14.59
N LEU A 79 6.30 8.07 15.06
CA LEU A 79 6.75 6.73 14.62
C LEU A 79 5.74 5.63 14.95
N ALA A 80 5.16 5.67 16.16
CA ALA A 80 4.17 4.69 16.60
C ALA A 80 2.86 4.77 15.80
N ARG A 81 2.37 5.99 15.54
CA ARG A 81 1.15 6.21 14.73
C ARG A 81 1.34 5.75 13.29
N ARG A 82 2.53 5.94 12.70
CA ARG A 82 2.87 5.46 11.36
C ARG A 82 2.94 3.94 11.30
N ALA A 83 3.40 3.28 12.37
CA ALA A 83 3.48 1.82 12.42
C ALA A 83 2.10 1.12 12.51
N ASP A 84 1.09 1.79 13.06
CA ASP A 84 -0.31 1.33 13.16
C ASP A 84 -1.22 1.98 12.10
N GLY A 85 -0.66 2.71 11.13
CA GLY A 85 -1.40 3.27 10.00
C GLY A 85 -2.09 2.18 9.18
N PRO A 86 -3.12 2.54 8.38
CA PRO A 86 -3.84 1.59 7.52
C PRO A 86 -2.91 0.93 6.49
N VAL A 87 -1.71 1.51 6.32
CA VAL A 87 -0.72 1.10 5.32
C VAL A 87 0.62 0.79 5.99
N PRO A 88 1.28 -0.35 5.72
CA PRO A 88 2.61 -0.66 6.23
C PRO A 88 3.67 0.37 5.80
N ARG A 89 4.69 0.62 6.64
CA ARG A 89 5.75 1.63 6.37
C ARG A 89 6.46 1.43 5.03
N TRP A 90 6.76 0.20 4.65
CA TRP A 90 7.38 -0.11 3.37
C TRP A 90 6.52 0.32 2.18
N PHE A 91 5.20 0.39 2.36
CA PHE A 91 4.29 0.87 1.34
C PHE A 91 4.12 2.40 1.37
N GLU A 92 4.37 3.07 2.51
CA GLU A 92 4.39 4.54 2.59
C GLU A 92 5.50 5.15 1.70
N ASP A 93 6.68 4.54 1.68
CA ASP A 93 7.79 4.98 0.82
C ASP A 93 7.42 4.82 -0.67
N TRP A 94 6.74 3.72 -1.01
CA TRP A 94 6.19 3.55 -2.35
C TRP A 94 5.12 4.59 -2.66
N LEU A 95 4.16 4.84 -1.75
CA LEU A 95 3.09 5.83 -1.97
C LEU A 95 3.64 7.24 -2.22
N ARG A 96 4.70 7.61 -1.52
CA ARG A 96 5.38 8.87 -1.75
C ARG A 96 6.00 8.92 -3.15
N ALA A 97 6.79 7.91 -3.52
CA ALA A 97 7.41 7.82 -4.84
C ALA A 97 6.35 7.78 -5.96
N GLU A 98 5.27 7.01 -5.79
CA GLU A 98 4.14 6.97 -6.73
C GLU A 98 3.49 8.34 -6.91
N GLY A 99 3.33 9.11 -5.81
CA GLY A 99 2.76 10.46 -5.83
C GLY A 99 3.65 11.51 -6.49
N GLU A 100 4.98 11.34 -6.43
CA GLU A 100 5.98 12.27 -7.00
C GLU A 100 6.42 11.88 -8.41
N ALA A 101 6.11 10.65 -8.86
CA ALA A 101 6.59 10.13 -10.12
C ALA A 101 6.03 10.90 -11.34
N HIS A 102 6.91 11.10 -12.33
CA HIS A 102 6.50 11.50 -13.69
C HIS A 102 6.20 10.28 -14.58
N THR A 103 6.77 9.10 -14.24
CA THR A 103 6.53 7.85 -14.97
C THR A 103 6.41 6.68 -14.00
N LEU A 104 5.39 5.85 -14.23
CA LEU A 104 5.13 4.63 -13.48
C LEU A 104 5.14 3.43 -14.44
N HIS A 105 5.94 2.42 -14.15
CA HIS A 105 5.96 1.16 -14.88
C HIS A 105 5.49 0.02 -13.98
N PHE A 106 4.53 -0.78 -14.45
CA PHE A 106 4.03 -1.96 -13.76
C PHE A 106 4.17 -3.20 -14.62
N TRP A 107 4.84 -4.21 -14.12
CA TRP A 107 4.72 -5.59 -14.59
C TRP A 107 3.85 -6.36 -13.61
N GLN A 108 2.70 -6.84 -14.07
CA GLN A 108 1.68 -7.47 -13.24
C GLN A 108 1.22 -8.82 -13.84
N PRO A 109 1.83 -9.94 -13.40
CA PRO A 109 1.46 -11.27 -13.88
C PRO A 109 0.27 -11.89 -13.14
N LEU A 110 -0.17 -11.33 -11.99
CA LEU A 110 -1.13 -11.99 -11.10
C LEU A 110 -2.45 -11.26 -10.95
N ILE A 111 -2.45 -9.94 -10.84
CA ILE A 111 -3.63 -9.10 -10.59
C ILE A 111 -3.53 -7.78 -11.38
N ILE A 112 -4.64 -7.09 -11.55
CA ILE A 112 -4.64 -5.72 -12.09
C ILE A 112 -4.02 -4.77 -11.06
N PRO A 113 -3.12 -3.84 -11.46
CA PRO A 113 -2.50 -2.90 -10.52
C PRO A 113 -3.51 -1.99 -9.85
N GLY A 114 -3.27 -1.65 -8.58
CA GLY A 114 -4.21 -0.89 -7.74
C GLY A 114 -4.70 0.43 -8.33
N LEU A 115 -3.87 1.12 -9.11
CA LEU A 115 -4.24 2.37 -9.79
C LEU A 115 -5.30 2.20 -10.89
N LEU A 116 -5.55 0.96 -11.36
CA LEU A 116 -6.47 0.64 -12.44
C LEU A 116 -7.66 -0.24 -11.99
N GLN A 117 -7.81 -0.46 -10.68
CA GLN A 117 -8.88 -1.32 -10.14
C GLN A 117 -10.19 -0.56 -9.95
N THR A 118 -11.32 -1.25 -10.19
CA THR A 118 -12.64 -0.80 -9.70
C THR A 118 -12.74 -0.99 -8.18
N ALA A 119 -13.70 -0.31 -7.55
CA ALA A 119 -13.97 -0.46 -6.12
C ALA A 119 -14.32 -1.91 -5.75
N GLU A 120 -15.16 -2.56 -6.56
CA GLU A 120 -15.66 -3.92 -6.36
C GLU A 120 -14.53 -4.96 -6.50
N TYR A 121 -13.67 -4.80 -7.50
CA TYR A 121 -12.50 -5.66 -7.70
C TYR A 121 -11.52 -5.51 -6.54
N ALA A 122 -11.21 -4.27 -6.13
CA ALA A 122 -10.35 -4.00 -4.99
C ALA A 122 -10.91 -4.59 -3.70
N ARG A 123 -12.23 -4.42 -3.44
CA ARG A 123 -12.90 -4.97 -2.28
C ARG A 123 -12.81 -6.50 -2.25
N ALA A 124 -13.06 -7.15 -3.39
CA ALA A 124 -12.95 -8.60 -3.50
C ALA A 124 -11.53 -9.10 -3.17
N LEU A 125 -10.49 -8.39 -3.60
CA LEU A 125 -9.10 -8.71 -3.26
C LEU A 125 -8.83 -8.56 -1.76
N PHE A 126 -9.30 -7.49 -1.11
CA PHE A 126 -9.08 -7.28 0.32
C PHE A 126 -9.80 -8.32 1.18
N LEU A 127 -11.02 -8.69 0.82
CA LEU A 127 -11.74 -9.79 1.48
C LEU A 127 -11.01 -11.13 1.31
N ALA A 128 -10.50 -11.43 0.10
CA ALA A 128 -9.70 -12.63 -0.15
C ALA A 128 -8.38 -12.65 0.63
N ALA A 129 -7.82 -11.48 0.94
CA ALA A 129 -6.65 -11.32 1.81
C ALA A 129 -6.97 -11.40 3.31
N GLY A 130 -8.23 -11.62 3.70
CA GLY A 130 -8.65 -11.82 5.10
C GLY A 130 -9.11 -10.54 5.82
N ALA A 131 -9.31 -9.43 5.12
CA ALA A 131 -9.96 -8.26 5.71
C ALA A 131 -11.44 -8.57 6.01
N ASP A 132 -11.97 -8.02 7.10
CA ASP A 132 -13.42 -7.94 7.30
C ASP A 132 -14.04 -6.83 6.42
N ASP A 133 -15.38 -6.79 6.36
CA ASP A 133 -16.10 -5.83 5.51
C ASP A 133 -15.72 -4.37 5.79
N ALA A 134 -15.66 -3.98 7.07
CA ALA A 134 -15.36 -2.59 7.46
C ALA A 134 -13.92 -2.21 7.06
N LYS A 135 -12.96 -3.14 7.26
CA LYS A 135 -11.57 -2.92 6.86
C LYS A 135 -11.40 -2.92 5.34
N ALA A 136 -12.12 -3.78 4.63
CA ALA A 136 -12.11 -3.79 3.17
C ALA A 136 -12.61 -2.45 2.61
N ASP A 137 -13.70 -1.90 3.16
CA ASP A 137 -14.25 -0.61 2.73
C ASP A 137 -13.28 0.56 3.01
N GLU A 138 -12.61 0.57 4.16
CA GLU A 138 -11.54 1.53 4.49
C GLU A 138 -10.38 1.46 3.47
N LEU A 139 -9.91 0.25 3.15
CA LEU A 139 -8.82 0.03 2.22
C LEU A 139 -9.18 0.39 0.77
N VAL A 140 -10.45 0.16 0.38
CA VAL A 140 -10.98 0.60 -0.92
C VAL A 140 -10.97 2.12 -1.00
N ALA A 141 -11.43 2.84 0.03
CA ALA A 141 -11.41 4.30 0.05
C ALA A 141 -9.97 4.85 -0.16
N VAL A 142 -8.99 4.30 0.57
CA VAL A 142 -7.56 4.67 0.40
C VAL A 142 -7.08 4.37 -1.02
N ARG A 143 -7.49 3.24 -1.61
CA ARG A 143 -7.11 2.87 -2.98
C ARG A 143 -7.68 3.82 -4.02
N LEU A 144 -8.95 4.20 -3.91
CA LEU A 144 -9.59 5.14 -4.83
C LEU A 144 -8.99 6.54 -4.71
N GLU A 145 -8.66 6.99 -3.49
CA GLU A 145 -7.94 8.25 -3.28
C GLU A 145 -6.60 8.27 -4.00
N ARG A 146 -5.84 7.17 -3.96
CA ARG A 146 -4.56 7.06 -4.69
C ARG A 146 -4.73 7.18 -6.22
N GLN A 147 -5.84 6.70 -6.77
CA GLN A 147 -6.08 6.78 -8.23
C GLN A 147 -6.21 8.21 -8.73
N LEU A 148 -6.52 9.17 -7.86
CA LEU A 148 -6.62 10.60 -8.21
C LEU A 148 -5.30 11.17 -8.78
N ILE A 149 -4.16 10.53 -8.57
CA ILE A 149 -2.90 10.93 -9.20
C ILE A 149 -2.97 10.88 -10.73
N LEU A 150 -3.81 10.00 -11.29
CA LEU A 150 -4.00 9.87 -12.73
C LEU A 150 -4.86 10.99 -13.34
N ASP A 151 -5.55 11.78 -12.50
CA ASP A 151 -6.49 12.84 -12.89
C ASP A 151 -5.95 14.24 -12.57
N ARG A 152 -4.76 14.36 -11.97
CA ARG A 152 -4.16 15.67 -11.68
C ARG A 152 -3.81 16.43 -12.95
N ALA A 153 -3.52 17.73 -12.83
CA ALA A 153 -3.20 18.60 -13.97
C ALA A 153 -1.95 18.13 -14.76
N ASP A 154 -0.99 17.54 -14.05
CA ASP A 154 0.22 16.91 -14.61
C ASP A 154 0.28 15.45 -14.12
N PRO A 155 -0.47 14.54 -14.78
CA PRO A 155 -0.54 13.16 -14.35
C PRO A 155 0.70 12.37 -14.79
N PRO A 156 1.12 11.34 -14.03
CA PRO A 156 2.22 10.49 -14.47
C PRO A 156 1.88 9.74 -15.76
N HIS A 157 2.91 9.45 -16.54
CA HIS A 157 2.80 8.43 -17.58
C HIS A 157 2.78 7.05 -16.94
N LEU A 158 1.67 6.35 -17.08
CA LEU A 158 1.49 4.98 -16.57
C LEU A 158 1.64 3.97 -17.70
N VAL A 159 2.64 3.10 -17.61
CA VAL A 159 2.82 1.98 -18.54
C VAL A 159 2.65 0.68 -17.74
N THR A 160 1.58 -0.02 -18.02
CA THR A 160 1.24 -1.30 -17.37
C THR A 160 1.33 -2.44 -18.36
N ILE A 161 2.07 -3.47 -18.01
CA ILE A 161 2.11 -4.74 -18.75
C ILE A 161 1.47 -5.82 -17.88
N LEU A 162 0.47 -6.49 -18.40
CA LEU A 162 -0.25 -7.56 -17.73
C LEU A 162 0.12 -8.92 -18.34
N GLY A 163 0.25 -9.95 -17.52
CA GLY A 163 0.20 -11.32 -18.02
C GLY A 163 -1.25 -11.69 -18.39
N GLU A 164 -1.47 -12.39 -19.49
CA GLU A 164 -2.81 -12.83 -19.92
C GLU A 164 -3.60 -13.51 -18.80
N SER A 165 -2.94 -14.28 -17.92
CA SER A 165 -3.57 -14.95 -16.78
C SER A 165 -4.39 -14.02 -15.88
N VAL A 166 -4.03 -12.73 -15.82
CA VAL A 166 -4.75 -11.70 -15.05
C VAL A 166 -6.18 -11.52 -15.57
N LEU A 167 -6.38 -11.60 -16.88
CA LEU A 167 -7.68 -11.40 -17.53
C LEU A 167 -8.65 -12.57 -17.26
N HIS A 168 -8.12 -13.75 -16.94
CA HIS A 168 -8.89 -14.98 -16.77
C HIS A 168 -8.98 -15.46 -15.31
N ARG A 169 -8.27 -14.82 -14.39
CA ARG A 169 -8.33 -15.12 -12.96
C ARG A 169 -9.60 -14.54 -12.35
N LEU A 170 -10.47 -15.39 -11.82
CA LEU A 170 -11.68 -14.94 -11.13
C LEU A 170 -11.32 -14.21 -9.82
N ILE A 171 -11.69 -12.94 -9.75
CA ILE A 171 -11.66 -12.11 -8.54
C ILE A 171 -13.09 -11.64 -8.26
N GLY A 172 -13.62 -12.02 -7.10
CA GLY A 172 -15.02 -11.77 -6.74
C GLY A 172 -16.00 -12.61 -7.58
N SER A 173 -16.62 -12.01 -8.58
CA SER A 173 -17.61 -12.64 -9.45
C SER A 173 -17.32 -12.37 -10.94
N ALA A 174 -18.02 -13.13 -11.82
CA ALA A 174 -17.93 -12.90 -13.26
C ALA A 174 -18.34 -11.46 -13.65
N ALA A 175 -19.37 -10.90 -13.01
CA ALA A 175 -19.78 -9.52 -13.22
C ALA A 175 -18.66 -8.52 -12.83
N ILE A 176 -18.04 -8.69 -11.66
CA ILE A 176 -16.91 -7.85 -11.22
C ILE A 176 -15.76 -7.93 -12.22
N MET A 177 -15.44 -9.12 -12.73
CA MET A 177 -14.39 -9.28 -13.74
C MET A 177 -14.73 -8.60 -15.05
N SER A 178 -15.96 -8.73 -15.54
CA SER A 178 -16.41 -8.07 -16.75
C SER A 178 -16.34 -6.55 -16.64
N ASP A 179 -16.84 -5.99 -15.54
CA ASP A 179 -16.85 -4.53 -15.30
C ASP A 179 -15.41 -4.00 -15.16
N GLN A 180 -14.56 -4.71 -14.43
CA GLN A 180 -13.15 -4.35 -14.26
C GLN A 180 -12.40 -4.33 -15.59
N LEU A 181 -12.58 -5.34 -16.45
CA LEU A 181 -11.89 -5.42 -17.73
C LEU A 181 -12.44 -4.40 -18.72
N SER A 182 -13.74 -4.13 -18.70
CA SER A 182 -14.34 -3.06 -19.52
C SER A 182 -13.77 -1.70 -19.12
N GLN A 183 -13.74 -1.38 -17.84
CA GLN A 183 -13.12 -0.14 -17.33
C GLN A 183 -11.63 -0.06 -17.68
N LEU A 184 -10.90 -1.18 -17.60
CA LEU A 184 -9.48 -1.22 -17.96
C LEU A 184 -9.25 -0.88 -19.44
N ALA A 185 -10.11 -1.37 -20.33
CA ALA A 185 -10.05 -1.05 -21.76
C ALA A 185 -10.39 0.42 -22.05
N ASP A 186 -11.35 1.01 -21.29
CA ASP A 186 -11.72 2.41 -21.42
C ASP A 186 -10.60 3.33 -20.92
N ILE A 187 -10.03 3.02 -19.77
CA ILE A 187 -8.94 3.82 -19.16
C ILE A 187 -7.66 3.76 -20.02
N ALA A 188 -7.44 2.66 -20.73
CA ALA A 188 -6.31 2.52 -21.66
C ALA A 188 -6.38 3.44 -22.88
N GLU A 189 -7.51 4.10 -23.14
CA GLU A 189 -7.63 5.13 -24.20
C GLU A 189 -7.00 6.46 -23.79
N ARG A 190 -6.80 6.71 -22.49
CA ARG A 190 -6.21 7.94 -21.97
C ARG A 190 -4.77 8.13 -22.50
N PRO A 191 -4.37 9.37 -22.85
CA PRO A 191 -3.07 9.63 -23.47
C PRO A 191 -1.88 9.34 -22.54
N ASN A 192 -2.07 9.46 -21.23
CA ASN A 192 -1.05 9.20 -20.21
C ASN A 192 -1.05 7.75 -19.72
N ILE A 193 -1.94 6.88 -20.22
CA ILE A 193 -2.03 5.48 -19.76
C ILE A 193 -1.82 4.53 -20.93
N GLN A 194 -0.91 3.59 -20.74
CA GLN A 194 -0.66 2.51 -21.68
C GLN A 194 -0.83 1.18 -20.98
N VAL A 195 -1.73 0.35 -21.49
CA VAL A 195 -1.92 -1.03 -21.01
C VAL A 195 -1.57 -1.99 -22.14
N GLN A 196 -0.70 -2.95 -21.85
CA GLN A 196 -0.29 -4.00 -22.78
C GLN A 196 -0.45 -5.38 -22.11
N VAL A 197 -0.64 -6.40 -22.93
CA VAL A 197 -0.80 -7.78 -22.46
C VAL A 197 0.27 -8.67 -23.08
N VAL A 198 0.92 -9.49 -22.23
CA VAL A 198 1.79 -10.57 -22.68
C VAL A 198 0.95 -11.83 -22.81
N PRO A 199 0.73 -12.35 -24.03
CA PRO A 199 -0.03 -13.58 -24.23
C PRO A 199 0.68 -14.80 -23.64
N SER A 200 -0.05 -15.73 -23.07
CA SER A 200 0.48 -17.00 -22.55
C SER A 200 1.17 -17.84 -23.62
N ALA A 201 0.77 -17.67 -24.88
CA ALA A 201 1.39 -18.31 -26.03
C ALA A 201 2.86 -17.89 -26.27
N ARG A 202 3.32 -16.78 -25.67
CA ARG A 202 4.75 -16.39 -25.70
C ARG A 202 5.63 -17.33 -24.85
N GLY A 203 5.01 -18.08 -23.94
CA GLY A 203 5.73 -19.00 -23.05
C GLY A 203 6.48 -18.27 -21.93
N ALA A 204 7.68 -18.79 -21.59
CA ALA A 204 8.50 -18.20 -20.54
C ALA A 204 9.08 -16.85 -20.96
N ASN A 205 9.01 -15.86 -20.07
CA ASN A 205 9.55 -14.51 -20.25
C ASN A 205 10.39 -14.07 -19.05
N ALA A 206 11.05 -12.93 -19.17
CA ALA A 206 11.93 -12.40 -18.13
C ALA A 206 11.22 -12.03 -16.82
N GLY A 207 9.91 -11.84 -16.84
CA GLY A 207 9.10 -11.41 -15.70
C GLY A 207 8.54 -12.55 -14.83
N LEU A 208 8.93 -13.81 -15.04
CA LEU A 208 8.42 -14.96 -14.28
C LEU A 208 8.78 -14.96 -12.80
N SER A 209 9.75 -14.17 -12.37
CA SER A 209 10.15 -14.06 -10.97
C SER A 209 9.15 -13.32 -10.08
N GLY A 210 8.13 -12.68 -10.65
CA GLY A 210 7.07 -11.98 -9.92
C GLY A 210 6.75 -10.61 -10.47
N GLY A 211 5.68 -10.00 -9.93
CA GLY A 211 5.26 -8.65 -10.24
C GLY A 211 6.16 -7.58 -9.59
N PHE A 212 6.31 -6.45 -10.26
CA PHE A 212 6.99 -5.29 -9.71
C PHE A 212 6.48 -3.98 -10.30
N ALA A 213 6.81 -2.89 -9.63
CA ALA A 213 6.53 -1.54 -10.10
C ALA A 213 7.79 -0.67 -9.97
N LEU A 214 7.96 0.25 -10.91
CA LEU A 214 9.02 1.26 -10.92
C LEU A 214 8.37 2.64 -10.91
N ALA A 215 8.84 3.51 -10.05
CA ALA A 215 8.50 4.93 -10.04
C ALA A 215 9.76 5.73 -10.40
N SER A 216 9.68 6.52 -11.47
CA SER A 216 10.74 7.43 -11.88
C SER A 216 10.35 8.85 -11.54
N CYS A 217 11.23 9.53 -10.78
CA CYS A 217 11.03 10.87 -10.25
C CYS A 217 12.12 11.81 -10.77
N ASP A 218 11.85 13.13 -10.85
CA ASP A 218 12.84 14.09 -11.33
C ASP A 218 13.92 14.40 -10.29
N ASP A 219 13.51 14.62 -9.04
CA ASP A 219 14.37 15.15 -7.97
C ASP A 219 14.84 14.06 -6.97
N THR A 220 14.29 12.85 -7.04
CA THR A 220 14.61 11.73 -6.14
C THR A 220 15.05 10.50 -6.93
N PRO A 221 15.79 9.56 -6.31
CA PRO A 221 16.13 8.31 -6.97
C PRO A 221 14.89 7.53 -7.41
N ASP A 222 15.00 6.81 -8.51
CA ASP A 222 13.98 5.86 -8.94
C ASP A 222 13.76 4.78 -7.88
N VAL A 223 12.51 4.42 -7.68
CA VAL A 223 12.08 3.47 -6.65
C VAL A 223 11.51 2.22 -7.30
N LEU A 224 12.01 1.07 -6.87
CA LEU A 224 11.50 -0.25 -7.23
C LEU A 224 10.65 -0.80 -6.09
N ARG A 225 9.44 -1.25 -6.39
CA ARG A 225 8.61 -2.06 -5.51
C ARG A 225 8.49 -3.46 -6.09
N MET A 226 8.88 -4.44 -5.31
CA MET A 226 8.73 -5.87 -5.64
C MET A 226 7.57 -6.44 -4.85
N GLU A 227 6.69 -7.18 -5.51
CA GLU A 227 5.56 -7.87 -4.88
C GLU A 227 6.02 -9.22 -4.33
N ALA A 228 5.94 -9.37 -3.00
CA ALA A 228 6.30 -10.57 -2.27
C ALA A 228 5.33 -10.80 -1.11
N VAL A 229 5.59 -11.80 -0.25
CA VAL A 229 4.82 -12.01 1.00
C VAL A 229 4.89 -10.76 1.89
N GLU A 230 6.06 -10.10 1.92
CA GLU A 230 6.23 -8.73 2.38
C GLU A 230 6.82 -7.96 1.21
N ASP A 231 6.08 -6.99 0.67
CA ASP A 231 6.58 -6.15 -0.42
C ASP A 231 7.85 -5.41 0.03
N VAL A 232 8.77 -5.25 -0.88
CA VAL A 232 10.03 -4.56 -0.63
C VAL A 232 10.11 -3.33 -1.51
N THR A 233 10.33 -2.16 -0.90
CA THR A 233 10.67 -0.93 -1.59
C THR A 233 12.17 -0.75 -1.59
N GLU A 234 12.77 -0.46 -2.74
CA GLU A 234 14.22 -0.50 -2.94
C GLU A 234 14.66 0.65 -3.87
N GLU A 235 15.68 1.38 -3.43
CA GLU A 235 16.29 2.50 -4.18
C GLU A 235 17.70 2.15 -4.72
N ARG A 236 18.21 0.93 -4.47
CA ARG A 236 19.54 0.54 -4.98
C ARG A 236 19.57 0.57 -6.51
N ARG A 237 20.38 1.45 -7.06
CA ARG A 237 20.51 1.66 -8.51
C ARG A 237 20.73 0.39 -9.33
N SER A 238 21.42 -0.62 -8.77
CA SER A 238 21.66 -1.89 -9.46
C SER A 238 20.38 -2.71 -9.62
N LEU A 239 19.51 -2.73 -8.61
CA LEU A 239 18.22 -3.44 -8.65
C LEU A 239 17.21 -2.71 -9.52
N VAL A 240 17.11 -1.38 -9.39
CA VAL A 240 16.28 -0.55 -10.24
C VAL A 240 16.63 -0.76 -11.71
N ARG A 241 17.92 -0.65 -12.07
CA ARG A 241 18.40 -0.90 -13.45
C ARG A 241 18.09 -2.32 -13.94
N HIS A 242 18.23 -3.32 -13.08
CA HIS A 242 17.90 -4.70 -13.43
C HIS A 242 16.39 -4.87 -13.69
N ALA A 243 15.55 -4.29 -12.85
CA ALA A 243 14.10 -4.31 -13.03
C ALA A 243 13.67 -3.56 -14.30
N THR A 244 14.32 -2.43 -14.62
CA THR A 244 14.09 -1.71 -15.89
C THR A 244 14.41 -2.60 -17.09
N LEU A 245 15.54 -3.31 -17.08
CA LEU A 245 15.87 -4.25 -18.15
C LEU A 245 14.83 -5.37 -18.27
N ILE A 246 14.40 -5.95 -17.15
CA ILE A 246 13.33 -6.97 -17.16
C ILE A 246 12.04 -6.39 -17.75
N PHE A 247 11.68 -5.17 -17.38
CA PHE A 247 10.48 -4.49 -17.90
C PHE A 247 10.55 -4.35 -19.43
N ASP A 248 11.67 -3.90 -19.96
CA ASP A 248 11.89 -3.75 -21.41
C ASP A 248 11.80 -5.10 -22.14
N LEU A 249 12.37 -6.16 -21.58
CA LEU A 249 12.30 -7.50 -22.15
C LEU A 249 10.85 -8.02 -22.16
N VAL A 250 10.11 -7.88 -21.06
CA VAL A 250 8.70 -8.27 -20.96
C VAL A 250 7.84 -7.47 -21.92
N ARG A 251 8.13 -6.16 -22.07
CA ARG A 251 7.45 -5.29 -23.02
C ARG A 251 7.66 -5.73 -24.47
N GLY A 252 8.84 -6.27 -24.79
CA GLY A 252 9.13 -6.86 -26.11
C GLY A 252 8.27 -8.07 -26.45
N ASP A 253 7.75 -8.80 -25.44
CA ASP A 253 6.85 -9.94 -25.61
C ASP A 253 5.36 -9.53 -25.63
N ALA A 254 5.03 -8.30 -25.23
CA ALA A 254 3.66 -7.82 -25.13
C ALA A 254 3.06 -7.50 -26.52
N LEU A 255 1.74 -7.61 -26.61
CA LEU A 255 0.97 -7.13 -27.76
C LEU A 255 1.06 -5.60 -27.87
N PRO A 256 0.96 -5.05 -29.09
CA PRO A 256 0.75 -3.61 -29.29
C PRO A 256 -0.46 -3.09 -28.49
N ARG A 257 -0.48 -1.78 -28.23
CA ARG A 257 -1.51 -1.13 -27.40
C ARG A 257 -2.94 -1.48 -27.85
N GLU A 258 -3.24 -1.32 -29.14
CA GLU A 258 -4.58 -1.55 -29.65
C GLU A 258 -4.97 -3.04 -29.62
N GLU A 259 -4.06 -3.92 -29.99
CA GLU A 259 -4.29 -5.36 -29.92
C GLU A 259 -4.51 -5.83 -28.45
N SER A 260 -3.75 -5.25 -27.52
CA SER A 260 -3.94 -5.51 -26.07
C SER A 260 -5.31 -5.06 -25.61
N ARG A 261 -5.77 -3.90 -26.04
CA ARG A 261 -7.09 -3.37 -25.70
C ARG A 261 -8.21 -4.28 -26.23
N MET A 262 -8.11 -4.70 -27.47
CA MET A 262 -9.07 -5.66 -28.03
C MET A 262 -9.09 -6.98 -27.29
N PHE A 263 -7.90 -7.48 -26.91
CA PHE A 263 -7.75 -8.72 -26.15
C PHE A 263 -8.40 -8.62 -24.75
N ILE A 264 -8.29 -7.46 -24.10
CA ILE A 264 -8.95 -7.16 -22.82
C ILE A 264 -10.48 -7.13 -22.99
N LEU A 265 -11.00 -6.51 -24.05
CA LEU A 265 -12.45 -6.47 -24.33
C LEU A 265 -13.02 -7.84 -24.63
N GLU A 266 -12.31 -8.67 -25.39
CA GLU A 266 -12.71 -10.06 -25.65
C GLU A 266 -12.81 -10.86 -24.34
N ALA A 267 -11.84 -10.68 -23.42
CA ALA A 267 -11.89 -11.32 -22.11
C ALA A 267 -13.06 -10.79 -21.25
N ALA A 268 -13.38 -9.49 -21.31
CA ALA A 268 -14.54 -8.92 -20.63
C ALA A 268 -15.87 -9.56 -21.11
N GLU A 269 -16.04 -9.72 -22.43
CA GLU A 269 -17.23 -10.37 -23.00
C GLU A 269 -17.34 -11.85 -22.62
N GLN A 270 -16.21 -12.56 -22.55
CA GLN A 270 -16.22 -13.96 -22.04
C GLN A 270 -16.71 -14.04 -20.60
N TRP A 271 -16.44 -13.07 -19.76
CA TRP A 271 -16.95 -13.02 -18.39
C TRP A 271 -18.45 -12.74 -18.30
N LYS A 272 -19.04 -11.99 -19.25
CA LYS A 272 -20.52 -11.77 -19.31
C LYS A 272 -21.30 -13.04 -19.58
N THR A 273 -20.68 -14.03 -20.21
CA THR A 273 -21.34 -15.28 -20.61
C THR A 273 -21.13 -16.41 -19.63
N ARG A 274 -20.38 -16.21 -18.56
CA ARG A 274 -20.13 -17.16 -17.47
C ARG A 274 -21.07 -16.95 -16.29
#